data_2f5d71ab25360ff2e22e0c46a739679d
#
_entry.id   2f5d71ab25360ff2e22e0c46a739679d
#
_cell.length_a   1.000
_cell.length_b   1.000
_cell.length_c   1.000
_cell.angle_alpha   90.00
_cell.angle_beta   90.00
_cell.angle_gamma   90.00
#
_symmetry.space_group_name_H-M   'P 1'
#
loop_
_entity.id
_entity.type
_entity.pdbx_description
1 polymer ?
#
loop_
_entity_poly.entity_id
_entity_poly.type
_entity_poly.pdbx_seq_one_letter_code
_entity_poly.pdbx_strand_id
1 'polypeptide(L)'
;PQDAEVEKILLWVAETQYPYIETKPLHGSQRAIRGSRAEQLHKEYGFSDGHFIEIRCIVNTELKQLIASFIDQVVVLTPTTLRNEMAERVEVLLKRYNSRI
;
A
#
# COMPACT_ATOMS: atom_id res chain seq x y z
N PRO A 1 15.23 -13.38 -8.57
CA PRO A 1 16.32 -14.07 -7.89
C PRO A 1 15.83 -15.28 -7.13
N GLN A 2 16.71 -16.24 -6.99
CA GLN A 2 16.39 -17.49 -6.31
C GLN A 2 16.07 -17.30 -4.84
N ASP A 3 16.56 -16.22 -4.25
CA ASP A 3 16.41 -15.93 -2.84
C ASP A 3 15.21 -15.04 -2.54
N ALA A 4 14.40 -14.75 -3.54
CA ALA A 4 13.21 -13.92 -3.34
C ALA A 4 12.21 -14.67 -2.47
N GLU A 5 11.78 -14.03 -1.41
CA GLU A 5 10.84 -14.60 -0.45
C GLU A 5 9.48 -13.92 -0.54
N VAL A 6 8.46 -14.69 -0.23
CA VAL A 6 7.10 -14.14 -0.07
C VAL A 6 7.08 -13.28 1.19
N GLU A 7 6.64 -12.05 1.05
CA GLU A 7 6.52 -11.11 2.16
C GLU A 7 5.06 -10.80 2.43
N LYS A 8 4.77 -10.54 3.69
CA LYS A 8 3.46 -10.07 4.11
C LYS A 8 3.46 -8.55 4.03
N ILE A 9 2.55 -8.01 3.24
CA ILE A 9 2.45 -6.58 3.00
C ILE A 9 1.13 -6.08 3.54
N LEU A 10 1.20 -5.11 4.45
CA LEU A 10 0.02 -4.47 5.03
C LEU A 10 -0.19 -3.13 4.34
N LEU A 11 -1.39 -2.90 3.87
CA LEU A 11 -1.75 -1.70 3.12
C LEU A 11 -2.98 -1.03 3.72
N TRP A 12 -2.97 0.31 3.69
CA TRP A 12 -4.17 1.10 3.91
C TRP A 12 -4.74 1.48 2.54
N VAL A 13 -6.06 1.43 2.41
CA VAL A 13 -6.76 1.76 1.17
C VAL A 13 -7.82 2.80 1.47
N ALA A 14 -7.83 3.88 0.69
CA ALA A 14 -8.80 4.94 0.87
C ALA A 14 -10.24 4.44 0.67
N GLU A 15 -11.16 5.07 1.35
CA GLU A 15 -12.58 4.71 1.35
C GLU A 15 -13.14 4.64 -0.08
N THR A 16 -12.80 5.60 -0.91
CA THR A 16 -13.31 5.69 -2.29
C THR A 16 -12.70 4.65 -3.23
N GLN A 17 -11.49 4.19 -2.91
CA GLN A 17 -10.77 3.21 -3.73
C GLN A 17 -11.13 1.77 -3.34
N TYR A 18 -11.55 1.57 -2.11
CA TYR A 18 -11.70 0.22 -1.57
C TYR A 18 -12.65 -0.68 -2.36
N PRO A 19 -13.84 -0.22 -2.81
CA PRO A 19 -14.74 -1.08 -3.58
C PRO A 19 -14.11 -1.66 -4.84
N TYR A 20 -13.24 -0.88 -5.49
CA TYR A 20 -12.55 -1.34 -6.71
C TYR A 20 -11.48 -2.38 -6.40
N ILE A 21 -10.73 -2.19 -5.32
CA ILE A 21 -9.71 -3.14 -4.89
C ILE A 21 -10.34 -4.42 -4.37
N GLU A 22 -11.49 -4.31 -3.74
CA GLU A 22 -12.24 -5.49 -3.28
C GLU A 22 -12.69 -6.35 -4.46
N THR A 23 -13.18 -5.70 -5.52
CA THR A 23 -13.66 -6.38 -6.72
C THR A 23 -12.51 -6.90 -7.57
N LYS A 24 -11.43 -6.14 -7.66
CA LYS A 24 -10.24 -6.50 -8.44
C LYS A 24 -9.01 -6.43 -7.54
N PRO A 25 -8.72 -7.50 -6.82
CA PRO A 25 -7.63 -7.51 -5.85
C PRO A 25 -6.27 -7.24 -6.47
N LEU A 26 -5.38 -6.64 -5.67
CA LEU A 26 -4.00 -6.39 -6.07
C LEU A 26 -3.23 -7.69 -6.28
N HIS A 27 -3.60 -8.72 -5.54
CA HIS A 27 -2.97 -10.04 -5.61
C HIS A 27 -3.98 -11.07 -5.13
N GLY A 28 -3.83 -12.32 -5.60
CA GLY A 28 -4.74 -13.40 -5.24
C GLY A 28 -4.78 -13.72 -3.76
N SER A 29 -3.74 -13.34 -3.01
CA SER A 29 -3.67 -13.55 -1.57
C SER A 29 -4.36 -12.46 -0.75
N GLN A 30 -4.92 -11.45 -1.39
CA GLN A 30 -5.49 -10.30 -0.69
C GLN A 30 -6.60 -10.71 0.26
N ARG A 31 -6.55 -10.16 1.47
CA ARG A 31 -7.64 -10.32 2.43
C ARG A 31 -7.83 -9.03 3.23
N ALA A 32 -9.07 -8.77 3.59
CA ALA A 32 -9.42 -7.61 4.39
C ALA A 32 -9.07 -7.86 5.86
N ILE A 33 -8.63 -6.80 6.54
CA ILE A 33 -8.42 -6.81 7.97
C ILE A 33 -9.55 -6.03 8.60
N ARG A 34 -10.27 -6.65 9.52
CA ARG A 34 -11.50 -6.09 10.09
C ARG A 34 -11.50 -6.17 11.62
N GLY A 35 -12.53 -5.58 12.21
CA GLY A 35 -12.77 -5.69 13.64
C GLY A 35 -11.74 -4.97 14.49
N SER A 36 -11.43 -5.56 15.64
CA SER A 36 -10.53 -4.93 16.60
C SER A 36 -9.13 -4.70 16.06
N ARG A 37 -8.66 -5.58 15.17
CA ARG A 37 -7.35 -5.40 14.54
C ARG A 37 -7.33 -4.16 13.67
N ALA A 38 -8.39 -3.93 12.90
CA ALA A 38 -8.50 -2.72 12.07
C ALA A 38 -8.55 -1.48 12.95
N GLU A 39 -9.27 -1.53 14.06
CA GLU A 39 -9.32 -0.41 15.00
C GLU A 39 -7.94 -0.07 15.55
N GLN A 40 -7.16 -1.10 15.90
CA GLN A 40 -5.79 -0.90 16.38
C GLN A 40 -4.92 -0.25 15.31
N LEU A 41 -5.07 -0.68 14.07
CA LEU A 41 -4.29 -0.13 12.95
C LEU A 41 -4.66 1.32 12.68
N HIS A 42 -5.94 1.68 12.75
CA HIS A 42 -6.35 3.08 12.64
C HIS A 42 -5.65 3.95 13.67
N LYS A 43 -5.59 3.49 14.90
CA LYS A 43 -4.92 4.24 15.97
C LYS A 43 -3.42 4.30 15.76
N GLU A 44 -2.82 3.16 15.43
CA GLU A 44 -1.36 3.07 15.27
C GLU A 44 -0.85 3.97 14.16
N TYR A 45 -1.54 4.00 13.04
CA TYR A 45 -1.08 4.74 11.85
C TYR A 45 -1.77 6.09 11.67
N GLY A 46 -2.72 6.43 12.52
CA GLY A 46 -3.34 7.75 12.50
C GLY A 46 -4.35 7.99 11.37
N PHE A 47 -4.93 6.93 10.83
CA PHE A 47 -5.98 7.07 9.82
C PHE A 47 -7.35 7.13 10.50
N SER A 48 -8.18 8.08 10.06
CA SER A 48 -9.54 8.22 10.58
C SER A 48 -10.56 7.47 9.73
N ASP A 49 -10.21 7.11 8.51
CA ASP A 49 -11.09 6.41 7.58
C ASP A 49 -10.29 5.39 6.75
N GLY A 50 -10.93 4.78 5.78
CA GLY A 50 -10.32 3.80 4.91
C GLY A 50 -10.34 2.39 5.49
N HIS A 51 -9.66 1.50 4.80
CA HIS A 51 -9.65 0.08 5.12
C HIS A 51 -8.24 -0.46 5.07
N PHE A 52 -8.03 -1.58 5.75
CA PHE A 52 -6.74 -2.26 5.75
C PHE A 52 -6.86 -3.59 5.05
N ILE A 53 -5.86 -3.89 4.23
CA ILE A 53 -5.75 -5.19 3.56
C ILE A 53 -4.35 -5.75 3.75
N GLU A 54 -4.24 -7.05 3.61
CA GLU A 54 -2.98 -7.77 3.65
C GLU A 54 -2.84 -8.56 2.37
N ILE A 55 -1.66 -8.52 1.77
CA ILE A 55 -1.31 -9.41 0.67
C ILE A 55 -0.01 -10.12 1.02
N ARG A 56 0.20 -11.28 0.41
CA ARG A 56 1.42 -12.07 0.59
C ARG A 56 1.97 -12.41 -0.78
N CYS A 57 3.09 -11.80 -1.12
CA CYS A 57 3.68 -11.99 -2.43
C CYS A 57 5.14 -11.56 -2.43
N ILE A 58 5.81 -11.85 -3.52
CA ILE A 58 7.17 -11.39 -3.74
C ILE A 58 7.11 -9.92 -4.13
N VAL A 59 7.93 -9.10 -3.46
CA VAL A 59 8.06 -7.68 -3.79
C VAL A 59 8.93 -7.55 -5.02
N ASN A 60 8.33 -7.09 -6.11
CA ASN A 60 9.02 -6.89 -7.37
C ASN A 60 8.62 -5.54 -7.98
N THR A 61 9.24 -5.21 -9.12
CA THR A 61 9.00 -3.94 -9.80
C THR A 61 7.53 -3.78 -10.19
N GLU A 62 6.90 -4.86 -10.66
CA GLU A 62 5.51 -4.82 -11.09
C GLU A 62 4.58 -4.48 -9.93
N LEU A 63 4.79 -5.08 -8.77
CA LEU A 63 4.02 -4.78 -7.58
C LEU A 63 4.19 -3.33 -7.17
N LYS A 64 5.44 -2.85 -7.17
CA LYS A 64 5.73 -1.46 -6.79
C LYS A 64 5.05 -0.48 -7.73
N GLN A 65 5.07 -0.75 -9.02
CA GLN A 65 4.40 0.10 -10.00
C GLN A 65 2.89 0.08 -9.82
N LEU A 66 2.33 -1.09 -9.53
CA LEU A 66 0.90 -1.22 -9.30
C LEU A 66 0.48 -0.38 -8.09
N ILE A 67 1.20 -0.51 -6.98
CA ILE A 67 0.91 0.27 -5.76
C ILE A 67 1.05 1.76 -6.06
N ALA A 68 2.13 2.17 -6.73
CA ALA A 68 2.36 3.56 -7.07
C ALA A 68 1.27 4.14 -7.96
N SER A 69 0.64 3.32 -8.78
CA SER A 69 -0.41 3.79 -9.68
C SER A 69 -1.66 4.31 -8.95
N PHE A 70 -1.83 3.92 -7.70
CA PHE A 70 -2.96 4.40 -6.88
C PHE A 70 -2.67 5.73 -6.19
N ILE A 71 -1.43 6.18 -6.24
CA ILE A 71 -0.96 7.44 -5.68
C ILE A 71 -1.33 7.54 -4.18
N ASP A 72 -2.20 8.46 -3.82
CA ASP A 72 -2.59 8.70 -2.43
C ASP A 72 -3.68 7.74 -1.93
N GLN A 73 -4.23 6.92 -2.80
CA GLN A 73 -5.35 6.04 -2.46
C GLN A 73 -4.91 4.72 -1.83
N VAL A 74 -3.65 4.37 -1.91
CA VAL A 74 -3.09 3.16 -1.31
C VAL A 74 -1.76 3.51 -0.66
N VAL A 75 -1.60 3.12 0.60
CA VAL A 75 -0.39 3.40 1.38
C VAL A 75 0.17 2.11 1.93
N VAL A 76 1.46 1.89 1.70
CA VAL A 76 2.16 0.74 2.29
C VAL A 76 2.46 1.05 3.75
N LEU A 77 2.05 0.14 4.64
CA LEU A 77 2.34 0.28 6.07
C LEU A 77 3.53 -0.59 6.47
N THR A 78 3.54 -1.84 6.05
CA THR A 78 4.67 -2.75 6.24
C THR A 78 4.89 -3.58 4.98
N PRO A 79 6.09 -4.08 4.71
CA PRO A 79 7.32 -3.92 5.50
C PRO A 79 7.90 -2.51 5.37
N THR A 80 8.71 -2.15 6.35
CA THR A 80 9.31 -0.80 6.44
C THR A 80 10.12 -0.44 5.20
N THR A 81 10.86 -1.40 4.64
CA THR A 81 11.68 -1.15 3.45
C THR A 81 10.82 -0.73 2.26
N LEU A 82 9.72 -1.43 2.03
CA LEU A 82 8.81 -1.08 0.94
C LEU A 82 8.11 0.24 1.23
N ARG A 83 7.67 0.46 2.46
CA ARG A 83 7.05 1.72 2.88
C ARG A 83 7.96 2.90 2.57
N ASN A 84 9.22 2.80 2.97
CA ASN A 84 10.20 3.87 2.76
C ASN A 84 10.47 4.11 1.27
N GLU A 85 10.58 3.04 0.51
CA GLU A 85 10.81 3.14 -0.93
C GLU A 85 9.65 3.85 -1.63
N MET A 86 8.43 3.52 -1.26
CA MET A 86 7.25 4.16 -1.85
C MET A 86 7.16 5.64 -1.42
N ALA A 87 7.50 5.94 -0.17
CA ALA A 87 7.53 7.32 0.31
C ALA A 87 8.55 8.16 -0.46
N GLU A 88 9.72 7.60 -0.74
CA GLU A 88 10.74 8.29 -1.54
C GLU A 88 10.24 8.59 -2.95
N ARG A 89 9.51 7.68 -3.56
CA ARG A 89 8.92 7.89 -4.88
C ARG A 89 7.93 9.04 -4.87
N VAL A 90 7.16 9.17 -3.79
CA VAL A 90 6.21 10.28 -3.64
C VAL A 90 6.94 11.60 -3.49
N GLU A 91 8.06 11.62 -2.76
CA GLU A 91 8.89 12.83 -2.67
C GLU A 91 9.42 13.26 -4.03
N VAL A 92 9.90 12.31 -4.83
CA VAL A 92 10.35 12.60 -6.19
C VAL A 92 9.21 13.14 -7.03
N LEU A 93 8.04 12.53 -6.92
CA LEU A 93 6.85 12.98 -7.65
C LEU A 93 6.49 14.42 -7.27
N LEU A 94 6.49 14.71 -5.98
CA LEU A 94 6.19 16.05 -5.49
C LEU A 94 7.17 17.09 -6.05
N LYS A 95 8.46 16.74 -6.06
CA LYS A 95 9.48 17.63 -6.63
C LYS A 95 9.23 17.90 -8.12
N ARG A 96 8.80 16.89 -8.85
CA ARG A 96 8.49 17.04 -10.28
C ARG A 96 7.31 17.97 -10.50
N TYR A 97 6.27 17.86 -9.66
CA TYR A 97 5.14 18.78 -9.75
C TYR A 97 5.53 20.21 -9.39
N ASN A 98 6.49 20.37 -8.50
CA ASN A 98 6.97 21.70 -8.08
C ASN A 98 8.08 22.27 -8.98
N SER A 99 8.53 21.49 -9.95
CA SER A 99 9.59 21.93 -10.85
C SER A 99 9.13 23.09 -11.71
N ARG A 100 10.04 24.07 -11.87
CA ARG A 100 9.81 25.25 -12.71
C ARG A 100 10.92 25.31 -13.75
N ILE A 101 10.54 25.31 -14.97
CA ILE A 101 11.50 25.35 -16.07
C ILE A 101 11.35 26.66 -16.81
#